data_31c7d3d6a0fa5304ce56071a0633aced
#
_entry.id   31c7d3d6a0fa5304ce56071a0633aced
#
_cell.length_a   1.000
_cell.length_b   1.000
_cell.length_c   1.000
_cell.angle_alpha   90.00
_cell.angle_beta   90.00
_cell.angle_gamma   90.00
#
_symmetry.space_group_name_H-M   'P 1'
#
loop_
_entity.id
_entity.type
_entity.pdbx_description
1 polymer ?
#
loop_
_entity_poly.entity_id
_entity_poly.type
_entity_poly.pdbx_seq_one_letter_code
_entity_poly.pdbx_strand_id
1 'polypeptide(L)'
;MSYQTQNELEHFIFGEAVVEDFRPSPGGFTLLLDNVRILPENSTNRDIRTMRCNEMTLKVENGKIAGLFEESYKVYDADFRLIQETPERAIPGEEWEAVLKNLLGCELDELRQENERYIVCIRGEDHTYRLELEGTGDHESWEKYLNL
;
A
#
# COMPACT_ATOMS: atom_id res chain seq x y z
N MET A 1 -22.44 5.83 9.29
CA MET A 1 -22.69 4.95 8.12
C MET A 1 -21.38 4.58 7.49
N SER A 2 -21.13 3.29 7.28
CA SER A 2 -19.89 2.83 6.67
C SER A 2 -20.07 2.59 5.18
N TYR A 3 -18.96 2.68 4.45
CA TYR A 3 -18.90 2.37 3.02
C TYR A 3 -18.03 1.14 2.85
N GLN A 4 -18.38 0.29 1.90
CA GLN A 4 -17.66 -0.94 1.61
C GLN A 4 -17.59 -1.19 0.12
N THR A 5 -16.44 -1.66 -0.35
CA THR A 5 -16.24 -2.09 -1.74
C THR A 5 -15.49 -3.41 -1.77
N GLN A 6 -15.60 -4.13 -2.89
CA GLN A 6 -14.86 -5.37 -3.14
C GLN A 6 -14.28 -5.32 -4.53
N ASN A 7 -13.00 -5.65 -4.65
CA ASN A 7 -12.32 -5.77 -5.94
C ASN A 7 -12.40 -4.51 -6.81
N GLU A 8 -12.36 -3.34 -6.16
CA GLU A 8 -12.35 -2.04 -6.85
C GLU A 8 -11.03 -1.29 -6.58
N LEU A 9 -9.94 -2.04 -6.41
CA LEU A 9 -8.65 -1.45 -6.03
C LEU A 9 -8.22 -0.32 -6.98
N GLU A 10 -8.45 -0.47 -8.27
CA GLU A 10 -8.10 0.53 -9.28
C GLU A 10 -8.96 1.81 -9.22
N HIS A 11 -10.02 1.82 -8.43
CA HIS A 11 -10.86 3.00 -8.24
C HIS A 11 -10.44 3.86 -7.05
N PHE A 12 -9.24 3.60 -6.53
CA PHE A 12 -8.62 4.38 -5.47
C PHE A 12 -7.24 4.86 -5.92
N ILE A 13 -6.78 5.94 -5.32
CA ILE A 13 -5.40 6.38 -5.47
C ILE A 13 -4.73 6.21 -4.12
N PHE A 14 -3.76 5.30 -4.05
CA PHE A 14 -3.04 4.99 -2.82
C PHE A 14 -1.71 5.74 -2.69
N GLY A 15 -1.23 6.37 -3.74
CA GLY A 15 -0.04 7.21 -3.65
C GLY A 15 -0.25 8.31 -2.63
N GLU A 16 0.71 8.48 -1.72
CA GLU A 16 0.66 9.43 -0.59
C GLU A 16 -0.26 9.01 0.56
N ALA A 17 -0.94 7.85 0.46
CA ALA A 17 -1.65 7.31 1.60
C ALA A 17 -0.65 6.92 2.70
N VAL A 18 -1.06 7.06 3.95
CA VAL A 18 -0.21 6.77 5.11
C VAL A 18 -0.60 5.43 5.71
N VAL A 19 0.37 4.57 5.95
CA VAL A 19 0.12 3.28 6.58
C VAL A 19 0.10 3.45 8.09
N GLU A 20 -1.05 3.13 8.70
CA GLU A 20 -1.22 3.17 10.15
C GLU A 20 -1.01 1.79 10.79
N ASP A 21 -1.27 0.71 10.07
CA ASP A 21 -1.06 -0.63 10.58
C ASP A 21 -0.93 -1.66 9.45
N PHE A 22 -0.17 -2.72 9.73
CA PHE A 22 -0.09 -3.94 8.92
C PHE A 22 -0.34 -5.11 9.86
N ARG A 23 -1.30 -5.96 9.57
CA ARG A 23 -1.52 -7.12 10.42
C ARG A 23 -2.15 -8.29 9.70
N PRO A 24 -1.71 -9.51 10.01
CA PRO A 24 -2.47 -10.70 9.66
C PRO A 24 -3.83 -10.63 10.35
N SER A 25 -4.86 -11.03 9.65
CA SER A 25 -6.23 -11.05 10.20
C SER A 25 -6.89 -12.39 9.84
N PRO A 26 -7.96 -12.78 10.55
CA PRO A 26 -8.68 -14.00 10.18
C PRO A 26 -9.10 -13.96 8.72
N GLY A 27 -8.66 -14.97 7.95
CA GLY A 27 -8.98 -15.05 6.53
C GLY A 27 -8.22 -14.09 5.62
N GLY A 28 -7.14 -13.46 6.10
CA GLY A 28 -6.39 -12.58 5.21
C GLY A 28 -5.31 -11.72 5.86
N PHE A 29 -4.99 -10.63 5.18
CA PHE A 29 -4.02 -9.65 5.64
C PHE A 29 -4.65 -8.26 5.54
N THR A 30 -4.52 -7.46 6.58
CA THR A 30 -5.19 -6.16 6.68
C THR A 30 -4.19 -5.02 6.75
N LEU A 31 -4.46 -3.96 5.99
CA LEU A 31 -3.77 -2.68 6.10
C LEU A 31 -4.77 -1.63 6.60
N LEU A 32 -4.32 -0.79 7.52
CA LEU A 32 -5.09 0.38 7.95
C LEU A 32 -4.42 1.61 7.33
N LEU A 33 -5.16 2.38 6.55
CA LEU A 33 -4.62 3.47 5.73
C LEU A 33 -5.34 4.79 5.98
N ASP A 34 -4.57 5.87 6.00
CA ASP A 34 -5.10 7.23 6.00
C ASP A 34 -4.82 7.91 4.67
N ASN A 35 -5.58 8.94 4.37
CA ASN A 35 -5.40 9.77 3.18
C ASN A 35 -5.48 8.99 1.86
N VAL A 36 -6.46 8.10 1.76
CA VAL A 36 -6.74 7.37 0.52
C VAL A 36 -7.69 8.22 -0.32
N ARG A 37 -7.36 8.41 -1.59
CA ARG A 37 -8.23 9.15 -2.52
C ARG A 37 -9.17 8.17 -3.22
N ILE A 38 -10.41 8.60 -3.39
CA ILE A 38 -11.49 7.77 -3.94
C ILE A 38 -11.95 8.41 -5.24
N LEU A 39 -11.73 7.71 -6.34
CA LEU A 39 -12.07 8.21 -7.67
C LEU A 39 -13.58 8.24 -7.89
N PRO A 40 -14.08 9.11 -8.80
CA PRO A 40 -15.51 9.14 -9.13
C PRO A 40 -16.05 7.80 -9.66
N GLU A 41 -15.19 6.96 -10.23
CA GLU A 41 -15.55 5.65 -10.77
C GLU A 41 -15.85 4.62 -9.68
N ASN A 42 -15.45 4.88 -8.45
CA ASN A 42 -15.74 3.97 -7.33
C ASN A 42 -17.26 3.86 -7.12
N SER A 43 -17.73 2.65 -6.92
CA SER A 43 -19.18 2.36 -6.82
C SER A 43 -19.89 3.13 -5.71
N THR A 44 -19.16 3.56 -4.66
CA THR A 44 -19.73 4.29 -3.53
C THR A 44 -19.63 5.81 -3.70
N ASN A 45 -18.77 6.30 -4.58
CA ASN A 45 -18.57 7.74 -4.77
C ASN A 45 -19.61 8.27 -5.75
N ARG A 46 -20.55 9.06 -5.23
CA ARG A 46 -21.62 9.66 -6.03
C ARG A 46 -21.32 11.09 -6.45
N ASP A 47 -20.11 11.57 -6.17
CA ASP A 47 -19.66 12.88 -6.61
C ASP A 47 -18.92 12.75 -7.94
N ILE A 48 -18.87 13.84 -8.69
CA ILE A 48 -18.07 13.92 -9.92
C ILE A 48 -16.61 14.21 -9.62
N ARG A 49 -16.30 14.48 -8.35
CA ARG A 49 -14.95 14.81 -7.88
C ARG A 49 -14.30 13.64 -7.17
N THR A 50 -12.97 13.62 -7.20
CA THR A 50 -12.21 12.74 -6.34
C THR A 50 -12.40 13.18 -4.89
N MET A 51 -12.71 12.23 -4.02
CA MET A 51 -12.84 12.45 -2.59
C MET A 51 -11.70 11.74 -1.88
N ARG A 52 -11.63 11.80 -0.56
CA ARG A 52 -10.66 11.05 0.22
C ARG A 52 -11.28 10.49 1.49
N CYS A 53 -10.60 9.56 2.11
CA CYS A 53 -11.00 9.05 3.43
C CYS A 53 -9.77 8.79 4.29
N ASN A 54 -10.01 8.75 5.59
CA ASN A 54 -9.06 8.28 6.59
C ASN A 54 -9.61 7.00 7.22
N GLU A 55 -8.74 6.29 7.92
CA GLU A 55 -9.12 5.06 8.63
C GLU A 55 -9.77 4.02 7.71
N MET A 56 -9.23 3.90 6.49
CA MET A 56 -9.65 2.83 5.59
C MET A 56 -9.03 1.51 6.05
N THR A 57 -9.88 0.49 6.20
CA THR A 57 -9.42 -0.88 6.38
C THR A 57 -9.43 -1.55 5.02
N LEU A 58 -8.26 -1.97 4.56
CA LEU A 58 -8.11 -2.73 3.33
C LEU A 58 -7.70 -4.15 3.69
N LYS A 59 -8.56 -5.09 3.39
CA LYS A 59 -8.30 -6.51 3.64
C LYS A 59 -8.02 -7.24 2.33
N VAL A 60 -6.91 -7.92 2.27
CA VAL A 60 -6.58 -8.84 1.18
C VAL A 60 -7.09 -10.21 1.58
N GLU A 61 -8.10 -10.70 0.86
CA GLU A 61 -8.74 -11.97 1.15
C GLU A 61 -7.76 -13.14 0.94
N ASN A 62 -7.69 -14.03 1.94
CA ASN A 62 -6.72 -15.12 1.97
C ASN A 62 -5.29 -14.62 1.85
N GLY A 63 -5.06 -13.36 2.24
CA GLY A 63 -3.79 -12.69 2.08
C GLY A 63 -2.72 -13.21 3.02
N LYS A 64 -1.52 -13.31 2.49
CA LYS A 64 -0.33 -13.62 3.26
C LYS A 64 0.88 -13.02 2.58
N ILE A 65 1.91 -12.74 3.36
CA ILE A 65 3.13 -12.15 2.83
C ILE A 65 3.84 -13.18 1.96
N ALA A 66 4.05 -12.83 0.69
CA ALA A 66 4.84 -13.62 -0.25
C ALA A 66 6.31 -13.18 -0.22
N GLY A 67 6.57 -11.91 0.08
CA GLY A 67 7.92 -11.39 0.19
C GLY A 67 7.93 -9.94 0.63
N LEU A 68 9.09 -9.49 1.11
CA LEU A 68 9.34 -8.11 1.47
C LEU A 68 10.75 -7.77 1.00
N PHE A 69 10.89 -6.66 0.28
CA PHE A 69 12.14 -6.29 -0.39
C PHE A 69 12.49 -4.84 -0.11
N GLU A 70 13.79 -4.59 0.09
CA GLU A 70 14.34 -3.24 -0.06
C GLU A 70 14.60 -3.06 -1.54
N GLU A 71 14.02 -2.05 -2.17
CA GLU A 71 14.21 -1.84 -3.58
C GLU A 71 15.61 -1.30 -3.90
N SER A 72 16.07 -1.59 -5.11
CA SER A 72 17.35 -1.06 -5.61
C SER A 72 17.25 0.45 -5.78
N TYR A 73 18.37 1.12 -5.62
CA TYR A 73 18.46 2.53 -5.97
C TYR A 73 19.82 2.86 -6.56
N LYS A 74 19.87 3.96 -7.30
CA LYS A 74 21.07 4.45 -7.95
C LYS A 74 21.29 5.91 -7.60
N VAL A 75 22.53 6.29 -7.35
CA VAL A 75 22.90 7.68 -7.07
C VAL A 75 23.77 8.18 -8.23
N TYR A 76 23.41 9.34 -8.76
CA TYR A 76 24.10 9.98 -9.86
C TYR A 76 24.69 11.31 -9.41
N ASP A 77 25.81 11.71 -10.02
CA ASP A 77 26.39 13.05 -9.79
C ASP A 77 25.65 14.11 -10.65
N ALA A 78 26.11 15.36 -10.55
CA ALA A 78 25.51 16.47 -11.30
C ALA A 78 25.61 16.31 -12.82
N ASP A 79 26.55 15.50 -13.31
CA ASP A 79 26.75 15.21 -14.72
C ASP A 79 26.03 13.94 -15.17
N PHE A 80 25.10 13.42 -14.33
CA PHE A 80 24.33 12.20 -14.58
C PHE A 80 25.19 10.94 -14.69
N ARG A 81 26.35 10.92 -14.05
CA ARG A 81 27.19 9.72 -13.98
C ARG A 81 26.80 8.89 -12.77
N LEU A 82 26.69 7.59 -12.95
CA LEU A 82 26.40 6.68 -11.86
C LEU A 82 27.57 6.62 -10.88
N ILE A 83 27.35 7.03 -9.63
CA ILE A 83 28.38 7.02 -8.58
C ILE A 83 28.14 5.97 -7.51
N GLN A 84 26.89 5.48 -7.38
CA GLN A 84 26.55 4.44 -6.43
C GLN A 84 25.36 3.65 -6.95
N GLU A 85 25.39 2.36 -6.79
CA GLU A 85 24.27 1.47 -7.06
C GLU A 85 24.09 0.51 -5.90
N THR A 86 22.87 0.45 -5.39
CA THR A 86 22.50 -0.49 -4.32
C THR A 86 21.49 -1.46 -4.90
N PRO A 87 21.79 -2.77 -4.93
CA PRO A 87 20.87 -3.75 -5.49
C PRO A 87 19.69 -4.00 -4.57
N GLU A 88 18.62 -4.55 -5.14
CA GLU A 88 17.48 -5.00 -4.38
C GLU A 88 17.90 -6.10 -3.39
N ARG A 89 17.35 -6.05 -2.20
CA ARG A 89 17.63 -7.05 -1.15
C ARG A 89 16.32 -7.65 -0.65
N ALA A 90 16.21 -8.97 -0.73
CA ALA A 90 15.09 -9.69 -0.11
C ALA A 90 15.29 -9.72 1.40
N ILE A 91 14.28 -9.32 2.16
CA ILE A 91 14.32 -9.32 3.62
C ILE A 91 13.94 -10.71 4.12
N PRO A 92 14.77 -11.35 4.98
CA PRO A 92 14.42 -12.65 5.54
C PRO A 92 13.10 -12.61 6.32
N GLY A 93 12.34 -13.70 6.28
CA GLY A 93 11.01 -13.77 6.90
C GLY A 93 11.02 -13.44 8.39
N GLU A 94 12.06 -13.80 9.12
CA GLU A 94 12.18 -13.52 10.54
C GLU A 94 12.35 -12.03 10.86
N GLU A 95 12.65 -11.19 9.86
CA GLU A 95 12.79 -9.76 10.01
C GLU A 95 11.54 -8.98 9.56
N TRP A 96 10.58 -9.63 8.93
CA TRP A 96 9.41 -8.95 8.33
C TRP A 96 8.64 -8.12 9.34
N GLU A 97 8.33 -8.70 10.50
CA GLU A 97 7.53 -8.01 11.51
C GLU A 97 8.20 -6.72 11.99
N ALA A 98 9.50 -6.79 12.27
CA ALA A 98 10.26 -5.63 12.72
C ALA A 98 10.34 -4.54 11.65
N VAL A 99 10.57 -4.93 10.40
CA VAL A 99 10.65 -3.98 9.28
C VAL A 99 9.30 -3.30 9.06
N LEU A 100 8.21 -4.06 9.01
CA LEU A 100 6.87 -3.49 8.83
C LEU A 100 6.50 -2.56 9.96
N LYS A 101 6.88 -2.89 11.19
CA LYS A 101 6.65 -2.01 12.34
C LYS A 101 7.36 -0.68 12.19
N ASN A 102 8.57 -0.68 11.63
CA ASN A 102 9.32 0.55 11.39
C ASN A 102 8.76 1.38 10.21
N LEU A 103 7.91 0.79 9.39
CA LEU A 103 7.28 1.48 8.27
C LEU A 103 5.93 2.11 8.63
N LEU A 104 5.46 1.95 9.86
CA LEU A 104 4.22 2.60 10.30
C LEU A 104 4.41 4.12 10.28
N GLY A 105 3.41 4.82 9.75
CA GLY A 105 3.46 6.26 9.55
C GLY A 105 4.10 6.70 8.24
N CYS A 106 4.62 5.77 7.45
CA CYS A 106 5.21 6.09 6.14
C CYS A 106 4.15 6.17 5.06
N GLU A 107 4.47 6.90 4.00
CA GLU A 107 3.58 7.04 2.84
C GLU A 107 3.79 5.91 1.85
N LEU A 108 2.71 5.55 1.16
CA LEU A 108 2.77 4.63 0.03
C LEU A 108 3.14 5.39 -1.24
N ASP A 109 3.95 4.78 -2.10
CA ASP A 109 4.12 5.22 -3.48
C ASP A 109 2.99 4.67 -4.34
N GLU A 110 2.67 3.40 -4.16
CA GLU A 110 1.54 2.77 -4.86
C GLU A 110 1.08 1.51 -4.14
N LEU A 111 -0.13 1.10 -4.46
CA LEU A 111 -0.68 -0.19 -4.10
C LEU A 111 -1.46 -0.67 -5.31
N ARG A 112 -1.06 -1.79 -5.87
CA ARG A 112 -1.69 -2.32 -7.08
C ARG A 112 -1.85 -3.83 -7.02
N GLN A 113 -2.74 -4.33 -7.82
CA GLN A 113 -2.89 -5.76 -8.03
C GLN A 113 -2.22 -6.15 -9.35
N GLU A 114 -1.42 -7.19 -9.29
CA GLU A 114 -0.74 -7.73 -10.46
C GLU A 114 -0.86 -9.25 -10.43
N ASN A 115 -1.71 -9.78 -11.30
CA ASN A 115 -2.11 -11.20 -11.28
C ASN A 115 -2.78 -11.53 -9.94
N GLU A 116 -2.28 -12.54 -9.21
CA GLU A 116 -2.81 -12.93 -7.90
C GLU A 116 -2.01 -12.31 -6.76
N ARG A 117 -1.25 -11.25 -7.04
CA ARG A 117 -0.45 -10.57 -6.04
C ARG A 117 -0.87 -9.14 -5.88
N TYR A 118 -0.72 -8.65 -4.66
CA TYR A 118 -0.88 -7.24 -4.31
C TYR A 118 0.51 -6.69 -4.02
N ILE A 119 0.86 -5.62 -4.71
CA ILE A 119 2.16 -4.98 -4.60
C ILE A 119 1.99 -3.67 -3.85
N VAL A 120 2.62 -3.56 -2.70
CA VAL A 120 2.56 -2.38 -1.83
C VAL A 120 3.94 -1.78 -1.77
N CYS A 121 4.11 -0.61 -2.37
CA CYS A 121 5.38 0.11 -2.36
C CYS A 121 5.32 1.22 -1.30
N ILE A 122 6.22 1.17 -0.34
CA ILE A 122 6.23 2.04 0.84
C ILE A 122 7.51 2.85 0.83
N ARG A 123 7.37 4.16 0.98
CA ARG A 123 8.49 5.08 1.01
C ARG A 123 9.03 5.19 2.44
N GLY A 124 10.03 4.37 2.76
CA GLY A 124 10.71 4.43 4.03
C GLY A 124 11.72 5.57 4.10
N GLU A 125 12.37 5.72 5.25
CA GLU A 125 13.33 6.80 5.49
C GLU A 125 14.56 6.69 4.58
N ASP A 126 15.15 5.49 4.50
CA ASP A 126 16.38 5.26 3.73
C ASP A 126 16.16 4.53 2.42
N HIS A 127 15.08 3.77 2.32
CA HIS A 127 14.79 2.90 1.18
C HIS A 127 13.30 2.93 0.87
N THR A 128 12.97 2.62 -0.38
CA THR A 128 11.62 2.21 -0.75
C THR A 128 11.52 0.71 -0.55
N TYR A 129 10.44 0.28 0.07
CA TYR A 129 10.18 -1.14 0.34
C TYR A 129 9.05 -1.63 -0.52
N ARG A 130 9.13 -2.86 -0.97
CA ARG A 130 8.05 -3.52 -1.70
C ARG A 130 7.55 -4.71 -0.89
N LEU A 131 6.32 -4.62 -0.42
CA LEU A 131 5.63 -5.73 0.22
C LEU A 131 4.79 -6.43 -0.83
N GLU A 132 4.98 -7.72 -0.99
CA GLU A 132 4.18 -8.54 -1.90
C GLU A 132 3.29 -9.45 -1.10
N LEU A 133 2.00 -9.37 -1.35
CA LEU A 133 0.99 -10.21 -0.71
C LEU A 133 0.36 -11.12 -1.75
N GLU A 134 0.17 -12.38 -1.42
CA GLU A 134 -0.70 -13.28 -2.19
C GLU A 134 -2.11 -13.08 -1.67
N GLY A 135 -3.10 -13.16 -2.55
CA GLY A 135 -4.48 -13.05 -2.14
C GLY A 135 -5.45 -13.29 -3.28
N THR A 136 -6.71 -13.50 -2.93
CA THR A 136 -7.76 -13.86 -3.90
C THR A 136 -8.75 -12.72 -4.18
N GLY A 137 -8.59 -11.61 -3.51
CA GLY A 137 -9.46 -10.44 -3.71
C GLY A 137 -9.19 -9.41 -2.63
N ASP A 138 -9.85 -8.28 -2.74
CA ASP A 138 -9.69 -7.20 -1.77
C ASP A 138 -11.04 -6.65 -1.33
N HIS A 139 -11.06 -6.16 -0.10
CA HIS A 139 -12.24 -5.57 0.51
C HIS A 139 -11.82 -4.29 1.23
N GLU A 140 -12.42 -3.16 0.89
CA GLU A 140 -12.14 -1.87 1.50
C GLU A 140 -13.36 -1.39 2.29
N SER A 141 -13.11 -0.81 3.46
CA SER A 141 -14.17 -0.21 4.27
C SER A 141 -13.69 1.06 4.97
N TRP A 142 -14.59 2.03 5.07
CA TRP A 142 -14.32 3.31 5.73
C TRP A 142 -15.64 3.93 6.20
N GLU A 143 -15.55 4.93 7.09
CA GLU A 143 -16.73 5.49 7.71
C GLU A 143 -17.30 6.70 7.01
N LYS A 144 -16.46 7.58 6.43
CA LYS A 144 -16.96 8.80 5.82
C LYS A 144 -16.02 9.36 4.75
N TYR A 145 -16.62 10.08 3.83
CA TYR A 145 -15.91 10.84 2.81
C TYR A 145 -15.45 12.19 3.34
N LEU A 146 -14.28 12.62 2.88
CA LEU A 146 -13.72 13.92 3.18
C LEU A 146 -13.42 14.63 1.86
N ASN A 147 -13.47 15.95 1.88
CA ASN A 147 -13.06 16.73 0.73
C ASN A 147 -11.53 16.71 0.59
N LEU A 148 -11.06 16.82 -0.65
CA LEU A 148 -9.63 16.95 -0.91
C LEU A 148 -9.08 18.24 -0.32
#